data_122ea870c4f85c53d91cfc55b05584cf
#
_entry.id   122ea870c4f85c53d91cfc55b05584cf
#
_cell.length_a   1.000
_cell.length_b   1.000
_cell.length_c   1.000
_cell.angle_alpha   90.00
_cell.angle_beta   90.00
_cell.angle_gamma   90.00
#
_symmetry.space_group_name_H-M   'P 1'
#
loop_
_entity.id
_entity.type
_entity.pdbx_description
1 polymer ?
#
loop_
_entity_poly.entity_id
_entity_poly.type
_entity_poly.pdbx_seq_one_letter_code
_entity_poly.pdbx_strand_id
1 'polypeptide(L)'
;GHEDLIEAVEEAWDKGLVVVAAAGNMGPGKGSITAPGSSRKIITVGSSDMLVRNQGISGRGPTKDCISKPDIVAPGNEIISCSNKNCPYPYTRKSGTSMSTPVVSGGIALLLEKYPELTNLDVKKRLRATAKDLGYPHNLQGWGLFQLQNFLGRS
;
A
#
# COMPACT_ATOMS: atom_id res chain seq x y z
N GLY A 1 20.45 -5.88 -7.41
CA GLY A 1 19.28 -6.74 -7.49
C GLY A 1 18.16 -6.34 -6.54
N HIS A 2 17.35 -7.30 -6.11
CA HIS A 2 16.23 -7.02 -5.19
C HIS A 2 16.70 -6.52 -3.81
N GLU A 3 17.83 -7.00 -3.33
CA GLU A 3 18.42 -6.59 -2.05
C GLU A 3 18.83 -5.12 -2.06
N ASP A 4 19.44 -4.65 -3.13
CA ASP A 4 19.86 -3.24 -3.29
C ASP A 4 18.66 -2.29 -3.25
N LEU A 5 17.52 -2.71 -3.81
CA LEU A 5 16.28 -1.92 -3.80
C LEU A 5 15.67 -1.86 -2.38
N ILE A 6 15.70 -2.96 -1.63
CA ILE A 6 15.24 -3.00 -0.24
C ILE A 6 16.13 -2.10 0.62
N GLU A 7 17.45 -2.20 0.49
CA GLU A 7 18.40 -1.35 1.21
C GLU A 7 18.15 0.14 0.94
N ALA A 8 17.97 0.50 -0.34
CA ALA A 8 17.71 1.90 -0.73
C ALA A 8 16.43 2.48 -0.11
N VAL A 9 15.33 1.72 -0.10
CA VAL A 9 14.06 2.19 0.49
C VAL A 9 14.12 2.23 2.02
N GLU A 10 14.88 1.33 2.64
CA GLU A 10 15.12 1.35 4.09
C GLU A 10 16.00 2.51 4.51
N GLU A 11 17.04 2.84 3.74
CA GLU A 11 17.86 4.03 3.96
C GLU A 11 17.01 5.31 3.85
N ALA A 12 16.15 5.41 2.84
CA ALA A 12 15.23 6.53 2.69
C ALA A 12 14.28 6.66 3.89
N TRP A 13 13.76 5.53 4.39
CA TRP A 13 12.95 5.49 5.60
C TRP A 13 13.71 5.95 6.83
N ASP A 14 14.94 5.48 7.02
CA ASP A 14 15.80 5.85 8.15
C ASP A 14 16.18 7.35 8.14
N LYS A 15 16.20 7.96 6.97
CA LYS A 15 16.37 9.43 6.80
C LYS A 15 15.07 10.22 7.05
N GLY A 16 13.98 9.57 7.45
CA GLY A 16 12.71 10.20 7.82
C GLY A 16 11.69 10.32 6.71
N LEU A 17 11.96 9.82 5.51
CA LEU A 17 10.97 9.82 4.43
C LEU A 17 9.86 8.81 4.70
N VAL A 18 8.63 9.15 4.31
CA VAL A 18 7.54 8.19 4.25
C VAL A 18 7.63 7.44 2.94
N VAL A 19 8.01 6.18 3.00
CA VAL A 19 8.16 5.32 1.81
C VAL A 19 6.98 4.37 1.71
N VAL A 20 6.29 4.41 0.58
CA VAL A 20 5.11 3.57 0.28
C VAL A 20 5.39 2.74 -0.96
N ALA A 21 5.18 1.44 -0.87
CA ALA A 21 5.38 0.53 -1.98
C ALA A 21 4.19 -0.41 -2.19
N ALA A 22 4.01 -0.85 -3.42
CA ALA A 22 3.02 -1.86 -3.76
C ALA A 22 3.42 -3.24 -3.24
N ALA A 23 2.43 -4.05 -2.84
CA ALA A 23 2.63 -5.44 -2.45
C ALA A 23 3.07 -6.33 -3.62
N GLY A 24 2.83 -5.87 -4.85
CA GLY A 24 3.07 -6.63 -6.07
C GLY A 24 1.83 -7.39 -6.55
N ASN A 25 1.91 -7.90 -7.76
CA ASN A 25 0.79 -8.56 -8.45
C ASN A 25 1.09 -10.05 -8.76
N MET A 26 1.88 -10.69 -7.91
CA MET A 26 2.28 -12.10 -8.03
C MET A 26 1.41 -13.04 -7.18
N GLY A 27 0.33 -12.51 -6.56
CA GLY A 27 -0.66 -13.29 -5.85
C GLY A 27 -1.47 -14.22 -6.78
N PRO A 28 -2.35 -15.04 -6.20
CA PRO A 28 -2.84 -15.06 -4.82
C PRO A 28 -2.03 -15.98 -3.86
N GLY A 29 -0.94 -16.57 -4.30
CA GLY A 29 -0.13 -17.46 -3.47
C GLY A 29 0.48 -16.79 -2.22
N LYS A 30 0.71 -17.58 -1.18
CA LYS A 30 1.49 -17.13 0.00
C LYS A 30 2.92 -16.79 -0.42
N GLY A 31 3.53 -15.80 0.22
CA GLY A 31 4.91 -15.40 -0.07
C GLY A 31 5.09 -14.66 -1.40
N SER A 32 4.02 -14.12 -1.95
CA SER A 32 4.01 -13.42 -3.25
C SER A 32 4.23 -11.90 -3.16
N ILE A 33 4.61 -11.39 -1.98
CA ILE A 33 5.03 -10.00 -1.82
C ILE A 33 6.34 -9.79 -2.58
N THR A 34 6.37 -8.76 -3.42
CA THR A 34 7.57 -8.42 -4.21
C THR A 34 8.34 -7.25 -3.62
N ALA A 35 9.65 -7.22 -3.87
CA ALA A 35 10.48 -6.07 -3.50
C ALA A 35 10.03 -4.80 -4.28
N PRO A 36 10.09 -3.61 -3.66
CA PRO A 36 10.58 -3.33 -2.31
C PRO A 36 9.53 -3.53 -1.20
N GLY A 37 8.29 -3.91 -1.53
CA GLY A 37 7.20 -4.10 -0.58
C GLY A 37 7.45 -5.17 0.49
N SER A 38 8.45 -6.03 0.30
CA SER A 38 8.89 -7.01 1.29
C SER A 38 9.72 -6.42 2.45
N SER A 39 10.16 -5.16 2.35
CA SER A 39 10.86 -4.49 3.45
C SER A 39 10.01 -4.41 4.71
N ARG A 40 10.63 -4.67 5.85
CA ARG A 40 9.97 -4.56 7.17
C ARG A 40 9.60 -3.14 7.53
N LYS A 41 10.42 -2.15 7.11
CA LYS A 41 10.32 -0.77 7.57
C LYS A 41 9.22 0.01 6.87
N ILE A 42 9.17 -0.05 5.54
CA ILE A 42 8.30 0.79 4.73
C ILE A 42 6.82 0.38 4.80
N ILE A 43 5.95 1.23 4.27
CA ILE A 43 4.52 0.95 4.17
C ILE A 43 4.25 0.17 2.89
N THR A 44 3.67 -1.02 3.00
CA THR A 44 3.34 -1.89 1.88
C THR A 44 1.83 -1.96 1.67
N VAL A 45 1.39 -1.63 0.47
CA VAL A 45 -0.03 -1.50 0.11
C VAL A 45 -0.46 -2.64 -0.81
N GLY A 46 -1.48 -3.38 -0.39
CA GLY A 46 -2.19 -4.36 -1.20
C GLY A 46 -3.50 -3.81 -1.78
N SER A 47 -4.18 -4.60 -2.61
CA SER A 47 -5.48 -4.24 -3.18
C SER A 47 -6.63 -4.89 -2.40
N SER A 48 -7.56 -4.07 -1.89
CA SER A 48 -8.75 -4.55 -1.16
C SER A 48 -9.74 -5.29 -2.06
N ASP A 49 -9.84 -4.89 -3.32
CA ASP A 49 -10.76 -5.47 -4.29
C ASP A 49 -10.31 -6.84 -4.79
N MET A 50 -9.07 -7.21 -4.48
CA MET A 50 -8.42 -8.44 -4.94
C MET A 50 -8.19 -9.45 -3.80
N LEU A 51 -8.93 -9.32 -2.68
CA LEU A 51 -8.82 -10.22 -1.53
C LEU A 51 -9.67 -11.48 -1.68
N VAL A 52 -10.65 -11.47 -2.56
CA VAL A 52 -11.57 -12.58 -2.79
C VAL A 52 -10.81 -13.81 -3.31
N ARG A 53 -11.24 -14.98 -2.85
CA ARG A 53 -10.62 -16.30 -3.02
C ARG A 53 -9.99 -16.53 -4.40
N ASN A 54 -8.68 -16.86 -4.41
CA ASN A 54 -7.90 -17.42 -5.53
C ASN A 54 -7.94 -16.68 -6.89
N GLN A 55 -8.62 -15.54 -6.98
CA GLN A 55 -8.74 -14.77 -8.22
C GLN A 55 -7.96 -13.44 -8.18
N GLY A 56 -7.54 -13.00 -7.01
CA GLY A 56 -6.83 -11.74 -6.86
C GLY A 56 -5.33 -11.88 -7.10
N ILE A 57 -4.75 -10.89 -7.75
CA ILE A 57 -3.30 -10.84 -8.04
C ILE A 57 -2.48 -10.12 -6.96
N SER A 58 -3.13 -9.45 -6.00
CA SER A 58 -2.44 -8.73 -4.91
C SER A 58 -1.49 -9.65 -4.15
N GLY A 59 -0.25 -9.19 -3.95
CA GLY A 59 0.75 -9.92 -3.19
C GLY A 59 0.29 -10.22 -1.76
N ARG A 60 0.62 -11.40 -1.27
CA ARG A 60 0.24 -11.92 0.06
C ARG A 60 1.44 -12.42 0.82
N GLY A 61 1.48 -12.08 2.11
CA GLY A 61 2.50 -12.58 3.02
C GLY A 61 2.31 -14.02 3.48
N PRO A 62 3.16 -14.48 4.39
CA PRO A 62 4.32 -13.74 4.89
C PRO A 62 5.43 -13.63 3.84
N THR A 63 6.37 -12.71 4.04
CA THR A 63 7.59 -12.65 3.22
C THR A 63 8.51 -13.85 3.51
N LYS A 64 9.59 -14.01 2.74
CA LYS A 64 10.61 -15.06 2.99
C LYS A 64 11.20 -14.98 4.39
N ASP A 65 11.31 -13.77 4.95
CA ASP A 65 11.81 -13.50 6.28
C ASP A 65 10.72 -13.56 7.37
N CYS A 66 9.60 -14.21 7.08
CA CYS A 66 8.46 -14.38 7.98
C CYS A 66 7.84 -13.03 8.45
N ILE A 67 7.96 -11.97 7.65
CA ILE A 67 7.33 -10.68 7.93
C ILE A 67 5.90 -10.69 7.41
N SER A 68 4.95 -10.31 8.25
CA SER A 68 3.56 -10.14 7.84
C SER A 68 3.39 -8.90 6.97
N LYS A 69 2.98 -9.10 5.73
CA LYS A 69 2.70 -8.06 4.72
C LYS A 69 1.46 -8.48 3.90
N PRO A 70 0.72 -7.57 3.28
CA PRO A 70 0.91 -6.11 3.27
C PRO A 70 0.62 -5.48 4.63
N ASP A 71 0.93 -4.18 4.79
CA ASP A 71 0.57 -3.43 6.00
C ASP A 71 -0.88 -2.94 5.96
N ILE A 72 -1.34 -2.51 4.78
CA ILE A 72 -2.67 -1.95 4.57
C ILE A 72 -3.16 -2.27 3.16
N VAL A 73 -4.46 -2.23 2.95
CA VAL A 73 -5.07 -2.39 1.62
C VAL A 73 -5.91 -1.16 1.24
N ALA A 74 -5.99 -0.91 -0.06
CA ALA A 74 -6.82 0.15 -0.64
C ALA A 74 -7.40 -0.33 -1.98
N PRO A 75 -8.45 0.32 -2.53
CA PRO A 75 -9.01 -0.05 -3.82
C PRO A 75 -7.95 -0.03 -4.94
N GLY A 76 -7.94 -1.04 -5.77
CA GLY A 76 -6.93 -1.22 -6.83
C GLY A 76 -7.45 -1.94 -8.07
N ASN A 77 -8.77 -2.13 -8.20
CA ASN A 77 -9.39 -2.73 -9.38
C ASN A 77 -10.19 -1.70 -10.17
N GLU A 78 -9.98 -1.68 -11.49
CA GLU A 78 -10.65 -0.75 -12.42
C GLU A 78 -10.58 0.74 -12.00
N ILE A 79 -9.48 1.17 -11.42
CA ILE A 79 -9.28 2.54 -10.99
C ILE A 79 -9.19 3.46 -12.21
N ILE A 80 -10.06 4.46 -12.24
CA ILE A 80 -10.10 5.48 -13.29
C ILE A 80 -9.09 6.57 -12.94
N SER A 81 -8.18 6.86 -13.85
CA SER A 81 -7.18 7.91 -13.68
C SER A 81 -6.84 8.56 -15.02
N CYS A 82 -6.11 9.66 -14.97
CA CYS A 82 -5.66 10.38 -16.15
C CYS A 82 -4.77 9.49 -17.04
N SER A 83 -4.93 9.65 -18.35
CA SER A 83 -4.10 9.00 -19.35
C SER A 83 -3.13 10.01 -19.97
N ASN A 84 -1.88 9.60 -20.18
CA ASN A 84 -0.89 10.37 -20.92
C ASN A 84 -0.89 10.06 -22.43
N LYS A 85 -1.81 9.23 -22.89
CA LYS A 85 -1.94 8.92 -24.33
C LYS A 85 -2.68 10.04 -25.03
N ASN A 86 -2.23 10.40 -26.22
CA ASN A 86 -2.96 11.28 -27.16
C ASN A 86 -4.20 10.52 -27.66
N CYS A 87 -5.23 10.46 -26.84
CA CYS A 87 -6.47 9.77 -27.10
C CYS A 87 -7.62 10.77 -26.84
N PRO A 88 -8.74 10.72 -27.56
CA PRO A 88 -9.89 11.60 -27.32
C PRO A 88 -10.47 11.47 -25.91
N TYR A 89 -10.12 10.39 -25.18
CA TYR A 89 -10.52 10.18 -23.80
C TYR A 89 -9.32 10.39 -22.87
N PRO A 90 -9.32 11.43 -22.01
CA PRO A 90 -8.20 11.75 -21.12
C PRO A 90 -8.07 10.79 -19.93
N TYR A 91 -8.95 9.81 -19.82
CA TYR A 91 -8.99 8.84 -18.70
C TYR A 91 -8.79 7.42 -19.15
N THR A 92 -8.22 6.60 -18.28
CA THR A 92 -8.03 5.16 -18.48
C THR A 92 -8.35 4.41 -17.18
N ARG A 93 -8.74 3.13 -17.33
CA ARG A 93 -8.91 2.22 -16.18
C ARG A 93 -7.70 1.31 -16.07
N LYS A 94 -7.20 1.15 -14.87
CA LYS A 94 -6.12 0.20 -14.56
C LYS A 94 -6.41 -0.55 -13.28
N SER A 95 -5.87 -1.76 -13.18
CA SER A 95 -5.96 -2.61 -12.00
C SER A 95 -4.57 -3.04 -11.55
N GLY A 96 -4.42 -3.28 -10.24
CA GLY A 96 -3.19 -3.72 -9.63
C GLY A 96 -2.89 -2.98 -8.33
N THR A 97 -1.97 -3.52 -7.54
CA THR A 97 -1.51 -2.87 -6.30
C THR A 97 -0.80 -1.53 -6.57
N SER A 98 -0.29 -1.35 -7.79
CA SER A 98 0.23 -0.06 -8.27
C SER A 98 -0.85 1.04 -8.37
N MET A 99 -2.13 0.66 -8.39
CA MET A 99 -3.25 1.60 -8.35
C MET A 99 -3.73 1.87 -6.92
N SER A 100 -3.54 0.92 -6.01
CA SER A 100 -3.86 1.08 -4.58
C SER A 100 -2.85 1.97 -3.87
N THR A 101 -1.57 1.86 -4.22
CA THR A 101 -0.46 2.58 -3.61
C THR A 101 -0.62 4.11 -3.67
N PRO A 102 -0.98 4.74 -4.82
CA PRO A 102 -1.22 6.18 -4.90
C PRO A 102 -2.37 6.68 -4.02
N VAL A 103 -3.37 5.86 -3.76
CA VAL A 103 -4.50 6.20 -2.87
C VAL A 103 -3.97 6.45 -1.45
N VAL A 104 -3.14 5.56 -0.95
CA VAL A 104 -2.51 5.69 0.38
C VAL A 104 -1.50 6.85 0.38
N SER A 105 -0.63 6.94 -0.61
CA SER A 105 0.37 8.02 -0.73
C SER A 105 -0.27 9.40 -0.80
N GLY A 106 -1.36 9.55 -1.55
CA GLY A 106 -2.13 10.79 -1.63
C GLY A 106 -2.74 11.18 -0.29
N GLY A 107 -3.31 10.21 0.43
CA GLY A 107 -3.83 10.43 1.77
C GLY A 107 -2.74 10.85 2.77
N ILE A 108 -1.56 10.24 2.69
CA ILE A 108 -0.40 10.61 3.51
C ILE A 108 0.06 12.04 3.21
N ALA A 109 0.11 12.42 1.93
CA ALA A 109 0.45 13.79 1.54
C ALA A 109 -0.51 14.82 2.15
N LEU A 110 -1.82 14.54 2.12
CA LEU A 110 -2.84 15.39 2.75
C LEU A 110 -2.68 15.45 4.29
N LEU A 111 -2.33 14.33 4.92
CA LEU A 111 -2.07 14.31 6.36
C LEU A 111 -0.86 15.18 6.73
N LEU A 112 0.24 15.05 5.99
CA LEU A 112 1.47 15.81 6.23
C LEU A 112 1.33 17.30 5.89
N GLU A 113 0.46 17.66 4.95
CA GLU A 113 0.06 19.06 4.74
C GLU A 113 -0.60 19.64 5.99
N LYS A 114 -1.52 18.88 6.60
CA LYS A 114 -2.25 19.29 7.80
C LYS A 114 -1.38 19.24 9.08
N TYR A 115 -0.50 18.26 9.19
CA TYR A 115 0.34 17.98 10.36
C TYR A 115 1.79 17.72 9.92
N PRO A 116 2.53 18.77 9.52
CA PRO A 116 3.88 18.62 8.95
C PRO A 116 4.93 18.11 9.94
N GLU A 117 4.64 18.15 11.24
CA GLU A 117 5.51 17.66 12.31
C GLU A 117 5.50 16.14 12.48
N LEU A 118 4.54 15.42 11.88
CA LEU A 118 4.45 13.98 12.03
C LEU A 118 5.64 13.26 11.37
N THR A 119 6.20 12.30 12.09
CA THR A 119 7.26 11.42 11.57
C THR A 119 6.66 10.31 10.71
N ASN A 120 7.52 9.62 9.95
CA ASN A 120 7.10 8.44 9.18
C ASN A 120 6.54 7.32 10.06
N LEU A 121 7.07 7.16 11.28
CA LEU A 121 6.52 6.22 12.27
C LEU A 121 5.13 6.65 12.75
N ASP A 122 4.91 7.94 12.98
CA ASP A 122 3.60 8.47 13.38
C ASP A 122 2.56 8.21 12.30
N VAL A 123 2.93 8.44 11.04
CA VAL A 123 2.08 8.13 9.87
C VAL A 123 1.73 6.65 9.83
N LYS A 124 2.71 5.76 9.99
CA LYS A 124 2.52 4.31 9.98
C LYS A 124 1.62 3.84 11.12
N LYS A 125 1.81 4.37 12.34
CA LYS A 125 0.94 4.10 13.50
C LYS A 125 -0.49 4.56 13.26
N ARG A 126 -0.66 5.73 12.65
CA ARG A 126 -1.98 6.29 12.34
C ARG A 126 -2.72 5.48 11.29
N LEU A 127 -2.04 5.01 10.25
CA LEU A 127 -2.60 4.06 9.28
C LEU A 127 -3.16 2.82 9.99
N ARG A 128 -2.37 2.24 10.89
CA ARG A 128 -2.79 1.08 11.69
C ARG A 128 -4.01 1.37 12.55
N ALA A 129 -4.01 2.51 13.25
CA ALA A 129 -5.09 2.87 14.18
C ALA A 129 -6.42 3.17 13.49
N THR A 130 -6.40 3.62 12.23
CA THR A 130 -7.59 4.10 11.50
C THR A 130 -8.05 3.16 10.39
N ALA A 131 -7.33 2.08 10.11
CA ALA A 131 -7.73 1.09 9.13
C ALA A 131 -8.99 0.33 9.58
N LYS A 132 -9.84 -0.01 8.61
CA LYS A 132 -11.04 -0.80 8.85
C LYS A 132 -10.75 -2.28 8.63
N ASP A 133 -10.91 -3.08 9.66
CA ASP A 133 -10.80 -4.54 9.55
C ASP A 133 -11.88 -5.09 8.60
N LEU A 134 -11.45 -5.84 7.59
CA LEU A 134 -12.33 -6.48 6.60
C LEU A 134 -12.62 -7.94 6.94
N GLY A 135 -12.11 -8.46 8.08
CA GLY A 135 -12.29 -9.84 8.51
C GLY A 135 -11.42 -10.87 7.79
N TYR A 136 -10.41 -10.44 7.05
CA TYR A 136 -9.43 -11.33 6.41
C TYR A 136 -8.20 -11.56 7.30
N PRO A 137 -7.44 -12.64 7.10
CA PRO A 137 -6.15 -12.82 7.75
C PRO A 137 -5.19 -11.66 7.47
N HIS A 138 -4.32 -11.36 8.43
CA HIS A 138 -3.37 -10.23 8.33
C HIS A 138 -2.48 -10.28 7.07
N ASN A 139 -2.05 -11.49 6.65
CA ASN A 139 -1.24 -11.66 5.44
C ASN A 139 -1.98 -11.31 4.13
N LEU A 140 -3.29 -11.05 4.17
CA LEU A 140 -4.10 -10.61 3.05
C LEU A 140 -4.42 -9.12 3.13
N GLN A 141 -4.91 -8.64 4.28
CA GLN A 141 -5.40 -7.27 4.45
C GLN A 141 -4.46 -6.35 5.24
N GLY A 142 -3.43 -6.89 5.90
CA GLY A 142 -2.66 -6.13 6.86
C GLY A 142 -3.54 -5.65 8.01
N TRP A 143 -3.45 -4.36 8.34
CA TRP A 143 -4.33 -3.73 9.34
C TRP A 143 -5.76 -3.53 8.88
N GLY A 144 -6.02 -3.64 7.60
CA GLY A 144 -7.34 -3.51 6.99
C GLY A 144 -7.39 -2.48 5.86
N LEU A 145 -8.60 -2.02 5.57
CA LEU A 145 -8.88 -1.05 4.52
C LEU A 145 -8.53 0.38 4.95
N PHE A 146 -7.78 1.07 4.11
CA PHE A 146 -7.46 2.48 4.27
C PHE A 146 -8.73 3.34 4.33
N GLN A 147 -8.84 4.18 5.38
CA GLN A 147 -9.99 5.05 5.64
C GLN A 147 -9.52 6.51 5.67
N LEU A 148 -9.59 7.20 4.54
CA LEU A 148 -9.06 8.56 4.38
C LEU A 148 -9.60 9.55 5.42
N GLN A 149 -10.91 9.57 5.63
CA GLN A 149 -11.54 10.52 6.56
C GLN A 149 -11.05 10.31 7.99
N ASN A 150 -11.10 9.07 8.48
CA ASN A 150 -10.60 8.72 9.81
C ASN A 150 -9.10 9.01 9.94
N PHE A 151 -8.34 8.69 8.90
CA PHE A 151 -6.90 8.94 8.84
C PHE A 151 -6.56 10.44 8.96
N LEU A 152 -7.36 11.31 8.33
CA LEU A 152 -7.21 12.76 8.43
C LEU A 152 -7.81 13.36 9.71
N GLY A 153 -8.47 12.56 10.55
CA GLY A 153 -9.14 13.03 11.77
C GLY A 153 -10.37 13.88 11.47
N ARG A 154 -11.06 13.59 10.36
CA ARG A 154 -12.38 14.16 10.06
C ARG A 154 -13.43 13.17 10.54
N SER A 155 -14.18 13.55 11.57
CA SER A 155 -15.40 12.86 11.99
C SER A 155 -16.56 13.16 11.05
#